data_cb70950248b97fb42f33fe353949a81e
#
_entry.id   cb70950248b97fb42f33fe353949a81e
#
_cell.length_a   1.000
_cell.length_b   1.000
_cell.length_c   1.000
_cell.angle_alpha   90.00
_cell.angle_beta   90.00
_cell.angle_gamma   90.00
#
_symmetry.space_group_name_H-M   'P 1'
#
loop_
_entity.id
_entity.type
_entity.pdbx_description
1 polymer ?
#
loop_
_entity_poly.entity_id
_entity_poly.type
_entity_poly.pdbx_seq_one_letter_code
_entity_poly.pdbx_strand_id
1 'polypeptide(L)'
;MRDKLRTRHGTTLSIMAALLVPALGVCALTMDLGLVYALKAEMQRAADAAVLAGAQEFITGGSVETYVRSYLEKNPVGNTVAMVEQLVIDTDSARVNLTIGYHTRALILAPNGVGLTVHSEATAELTDPGEVGKPVPPGNAYGWYKKEKSNPGKDSAFARLTS
;
A
#
# COMPACT_ATOMS: atom_id res chain seq x y z
N MET A 1 13.08 -30.07 57.71
CA MET A 1 13.14 -28.69 57.14
C MET A 1 13.55 -28.66 55.65
N ARG A 2 14.16 -29.69 55.10
CA ARG A 2 14.62 -29.78 53.69
C ARG A 2 13.48 -29.99 52.68
N ASP A 3 12.39 -30.64 53.02
CA ASP A 3 11.30 -30.93 52.09
C ASP A 3 10.44 -29.73 51.69
N LYS A 4 10.33 -28.70 52.54
CA LYS A 4 9.57 -27.48 52.24
C LYS A 4 10.24 -26.58 51.18
N LEU A 5 11.53 -26.68 51.00
CA LEU A 5 12.26 -25.90 49.99
C LEU A 5 12.12 -26.53 48.58
N ARG A 6 12.05 -27.86 48.50
CA ARG A 6 11.95 -28.60 47.26
C ARG A 6 10.59 -28.40 46.57
N THR A 7 9.52 -28.27 47.33
CA THR A 7 8.16 -28.00 46.79
C THR A 7 7.98 -26.58 46.25
N ARG A 8 8.68 -25.59 46.81
CA ARG A 8 8.59 -24.19 46.38
C ARG A 8 9.26 -23.96 45.02
N HIS A 9 10.36 -24.62 44.72
CA HIS A 9 11.04 -24.52 43.44
C HIS A 9 10.27 -25.18 42.29
N GLY A 10 9.54 -26.28 42.56
CA GLY A 10 8.69 -26.95 41.57
C GLY A 10 7.51 -26.10 41.15
N THR A 11 6.86 -25.40 42.08
CA THR A 11 5.70 -24.54 41.80
C THR A 11 6.05 -23.30 40.96
N THR A 12 7.17 -22.66 41.26
CA THR A 12 7.65 -21.48 40.49
C THR A 12 8.02 -21.87 39.07
N LEU A 13 8.66 -23.02 38.85
CA LEU A 13 9.00 -23.51 37.52
C LEU A 13 7.76 -23.82 36.71
N SER A 14 6.75 -24.44 37.32
CA SER A 14 5.47 -24.72 36.61
C SER A 14 4.72 -23.47 36.22
N ILE A 15 4.71 -22.43 37.09
CA ILE A 15 4.06 -21.15 36.77
C ILE A 15 4.82 -20.44 35.63
N MET A 16 6.16 -20.42 35.70
CA MET A 16 6.97 -19.85 34.60
C MET A 16 6.75 -20.56 33.28
N ALA A 17 6.70 -21.89 33.26
CA ALA A 17 6.42 -22.65 32.06
C ALA A 17 5.01 -22.36 31.52
N ALA A 18 4.01 -22.23 32.38
CA ALA A 18 2.65 -21.89 31.99
C ALA A 18 2.51 -20.49 31.40
N LEU A 19 3.32 -19.51 31.82
CA LEU A 19 3.33 -18.14 31.27
C LEU A 19 4.15 -18.04 29.99
N LEU A 20 5.14 -18.90 29.79
CA LEU A 20 6.02 -18.85 28.64
C LEU A 20 5.29 -19.22 27.35
N VAL A 21 4.38 -20.19 27.39
CA VAL A 21 3.61 -20.62 26.22
C VAL A 21 2.74 -19.48 25.64
N PRO A 22 1.87 -18.81 26.43
CA PRO A 22 1.11 -17.68 25.90
C PRO A 22 1.99 -16.50 25.46
N ALA A 23 3.11 -16.24 26.14
CA ALA A 23 4.04 -15.21 25.73
C ALA A 23 4.65 -15.49 24.35
N LEU A 24 5.06 -16.73 24.09
CA LEU A 24 5.54 -17.15 22.76
C LEU A 24 4.44 -17.06 21.71
N GLY A 25 3.20 -17.37 22.05
CA GLY A 25 2.07 -17.21 21.14
C GLY A 25 1.82 -15.76 20.72
N VAL A 26 1.92 -14.81 21.65
CA VAL A 26 1.83 -13.38 21.35
C VAL A 26 2.99 -12.92 20.48
N CYS A 27 4.21 -13.36 20.75
CA CYS A 27 5.37 -13.05 19.92
C CYS A 27 5.21 -13.58 18.48
N ALA A 28 4.73 -14.80 18.33
CA ALA A 28 4.45 -15.38 17.01
C ALA A 28 3.40 -14.58 16.23
N LEU A 29 2.31 -14.20 16.89
CA LEU A 29 1.26 -13.38 16.29
C LEU A 29 1.78 -12.01 15.83
N THR A 30 2.59 -11.35 16.64
CA THR A 30 3.16 -10.05 16.29
C THR A 30 4.12 -10.13 15.10
N MET A 31 4.90 -11.20 15.00
CA MET A 31 5.77 -11.43 13.84
C MET A 31 4.97 -11.65 12.54
N ASP A 32 3.96 -12.50 12.59
CA ASP A 32 3.12 -12.78 11.41
C ASP A 32 2.38 -11.53 10.94
N LEU A 33 1.80 -10.75 11.86
CA LEU A 33 1.16 -9.47 11.55
C LEU A 33 2.15 -8.46 10.97
N GLY A 34 3.34 -8.35 11.55
CA GLY A 34 4.39 -7.46 11.06
C GLY A 34 4.80 -7.78 9.62
N LEU A 35 4.92 -9.05 9.28
CA LEU A 35 5.21 -9.50 7.92
C LEU A 35 4.10 -9.12 6.94
N VAL A 36 2.83 -9.34 7.31
CA VAL A 36 1.67 -8.97 6.47
C VAL A 36 1.62 -7.46 6.24
N TYR A 37 1.88 -6.65 7.27
CA TYR A 37 1.92 -5.19 7.13
C TYR A 37 3.06 -4.73 6.22
N ALA A 38 4.25 -5.30 6.36
CA ALA A 38 5.39 -4.98 5.49
C ALA A 38 5.06 -5.33 4.03
N LEU A 39 4.51 -6.51 3.80
CA LEU A 39 4.10 -6.97 2.48
C LEU A 39 3.05 -6.05 1.85
N LYS A 40 2.03 -5.66 2.63
CA LYS A 40 1.00 -4.73 2.16
C LYS A 40 1.58 -3.37 1.78
N ALA A 41 2.56 -2.87 2.52
CA ALA A 41 3.22 -1.60 2.20
C ALA A 41 4.06 -1.70 0.91
N GLU A 42 4.72 -2.82 0.65
CA GLU A 42 5.43 -3.08 -0.61
C GLU A 42 4.45 -3.16 -1.79
N MET A 43 3.36 -3.89 -1.63
CA MET A 43 2.30 -3.99 -2.64
C MET A 43 1.72 -2.63 -2.99
N GLN A 44 1.41 -1.81 -1.99
CA GLN A 44 0.89 -0.47 -2.21
C GLN A 44 1.86 0.37 -3.03
N ARG A 45 3.15 0.36 -2.68
CA ARG A 45 4.19 1.10 -3.43
C ARG A 45 4.31 0.61 -4.87
N ALA A 46 4.27 -0.71 -5.09
CA ALA A 46 4.34 -1.30 -6.42
C ALA A 46 3.12 -0.92 -7.26
N ALA A 47 1.92 -0.96 -6.67
CA ALA A 47 0.68 -0.58 -7.32
C ALA A 47 0.66 0.91 -7.67
N ASP A 48 0.98 1.79 -6.72
CA ASP A 48 1.02 3.25 -6.92
C ASP A 48 2.02 3.63 -8.03
N ALA A 49 3.20 3.02 -8.02
CA ALA A 49 4.21 3.26 -9.03
C ALA A 49 3.78 2.74 -10.41
N ALA A 50 3.13 1.58 -10.48
CA ALA A 50 2.65 1.00 -11.73
C ALA A 50 1.52 1.83 -12.36
N VAL A 51 0.54 2.30 -11.57
CA VAL A 51 -0.54 3.14 -12.10
C VAL A 51 -0.03 4.51 -12.52
N LEU A 52 0.94 5.07 -11.80
CA LEU A 52 1.55 6.35 -12.16
C LEU A 52 2.33 6.25 -13.47
N ALA A 53 3.10 5.17 -13.65
CA ALA A 53 3.79 4.88 -14.90
C ALA A 53 2.80 4.66 -16.06
N GLY A 54 1.70 3.93 -15.81
CA GLY A 54 0.64 3.73 -16.78
C GLY A 54 -0.08 5.02 -17.16
N ALA A 55 -0.36 5.90 -16.20
CA ALA A 55 -1.02 7.18 -16.45
C ALA A 55 -0.17 8.11 -17.35
N GLN A 56 1.15 8.04 -17.28
CA GLN A 56 2.03 8.80 -18.17
C GLN A 56 1.85 8.42 -19.65
N GLU A 57 1.44 7.17 -19.93
CA GLU A 57 1.23 6.69 -21.29
C GLU A 57 0.02 7.33 -21.97
N PHE A 58 -0.92 7.93 -21.26
CA PHE A 58 -1.97 8.76 -21.88
C PHE A 58 -1.39 9.98 -22.61
N ILE A 59 -0.22 10.48 -22.16
CA ILE A 59 0.47 11.61 -22.79
C ILE A 59 1.31 11.13 -23.99
N THR A 60 1.96 9.98 -23.86
CA THR A 60 2.89 9.47 -24.87
C THR A 60 2.17 8.69 -25.98
N GLY A 61 0.92 8.30 -25.76
CA GLY A 61 0.12 7.50 -26.71
C GLY A 61 0.52 6.04 -26.74
N GLY A 62 1.22 5.56 -25.71
CA GLY A 62 1.61 4.16 -25.55
C GLY A 62 0.50 3.28 -24.98
N SER A 63 0.81 2.00 -24.78
CA SER A 63 -0.13 1.04 -24.16
C SER A 63 -0.03 1.09 -22.65
N VAL A 64 -1.02 1.70 -22.00
CA VAL A 64 -1.13 1.78 -20.54
C VAL A 64 -1.00 0.40 -19.88
N GLU A 65 -1.71 -0.60 -20.41
CA GLU A 65 -1.69 -1.97 -19.87
C GLU A 65 -0.29 -2.58 -19.92
N THR A 66 0.40 -2.42 -21.05
CA THR A 66 1.76 -2.98 -21.23
C THR A 66 2.74 -2.36 -20.23
N TYR A 67 2.63 -1.06 -20.01
CA TYR A 67 3.50 -0.36 -19.07
C TYR A 67 3.22 -0.76 -17.61
N VAL A 68 1.96 -0.79 -17.20
CA VAL A 68 1.56 -1.24 -15.86
C VAL A 68 2.10 -2.64 -15.58
N ARG A 69 1.91 -3.58 -16.49
CA ARG A 69 2.39 -4.96 -16.33
C ARG A 69 3.91 -5.04 -16.28
N SER A 70 4.60 -4.36 -17.20
CA SER A 70 6.08 -4.36 -17.22
C SER A 70 6.67 -3.72 -15.97
N TYR A 71 5.97 -2.75 -15.38
CA TYR A 71 6.41 -2.10 -14.15
C TYR A 71 6.27 -3.03 -12.94
N LEU A 72 5.18 -3.77 -12.85
CA LEU A 72 4.98 -4.79 -11.80
C LEU A 72 6.01 -5.93 -11.92
N GLU A 73 6.34 -6.36 -13.14
CA GLU A 73 7.37 -7.37 -13.37
C GLU A 73 8.77 -6.92 -12.89
N LYS A 74 9.08 -5.63 -13.07
CA LYS A 74 10.36 -5.04 -12.64
C LYS A 74 10.40 -4.73 -11.14
N ASN A 75 9.25 -4.67 -10.48
CA ASN A 75 9.11 -4.37 -9.06
C ASN A 75 8.37 -5.50 -8.34
N PRO A 76 9.00 -6.67 -8.19
CA PRO A 76 8.36 -7.79 -7.52
C PRO A 76 8.13 -7.47 -6.04
N VAL A 77 7.02 -7.96 -5.51
CA VAL A 77 6.68 -7.88 -4.08
C VAL A 77 7.27 -9.11 -3.39
N GLY A 78 8.15 -8.91 -2.43
CA GLY A 78 8.96 -10.00 -1.88
C GLY A 78 9.79 -10.68 -3.00
N ASN A 79 9.54 -11.96 -3.26
CA ASN A 79 10.22 -12.73 -4.30
C ASN A 79 9.32 -13.10 -5.48
N THR A 80 8.13 -12.54 -5.59
CA THR A 80 7.14 -12.93 -6.60
C THR A 80 6.47 -11.69 -7.21
N VAL A 81 6.18 -11.75 -8.49
CA VAL A 81 5.39 -10.71 -9.16
C VAL A 81 3.96 -10.74 -8.60
N ALA A 82 3.45 -9.60 -8.18
CA ALA A 82 2.07 -9.49 -7.71
C ALA A 82 1.09 -9.83 -8.84
N MET A 83 0.03 -10.55 -8.51
CA MET A 83 -0.99 -10.93 -9.46
C MET A 83 -1.90 -9.74 -9.73
N VAL A 84 -2.08 -9.37 -11.00
CA VAL A 84 -3.07 -8.36 -11.39
C VAL A 84 -4.45 -9.00 -11.35
N GLU A 85 -5.29 -8.56 -10.43
CA GLU A 85 -6.66 -9.04 -10.29
C GLU A 85 -7.61 -8.23 -11.15
N GLN A 86 -7.44 -6.92 -11.13
CA GLN A 86 -8.26 -6.01 -11.92
C GLN A 86 -7.41 -4.84 -12.41
N LEU A 87 -7.56 -4.51 -13.69
CA LEU A 87 -7.01 -3.31 -14.30
C LEU A 87 -8.12 -2.64 -15.10
N VAL A 88 -8.50 -1.45 -14.67
CA VAL A 88 -9.51 -0.63 -15.36
C VAL A 88 -8.82 0.61 -15.89
N ILE A 89 -8.93 0.81 -17.20
CA ILE A 89 -8.36 1.95 -17.92
C ILE A 89 -9.52 2.73 -18.49
N ASP A 90 -9.72 3.94 -18.00
CA ASP A 90 -10.71 4.89 -18.51
C ASP A 90 -9.97 5.96 -19.31
N THR A 91 -10.11 5.90 -20.61
CA THR A 91 -9.46 6.82 -21.54
C THR A 91 -10.12 8.20 -21.55
N ASP A 92 -11.42 8.28 -21.22
CA ASP A 92 -12.17 9.55 -21.26
C ASP A 92 -11.78 10.44 -20.09
N SER A 93 -11.56 9.85 -18.92
CA SER A 93 -11.10 10.56 -17.72
C SER A 93 -9.59 10.45 -17.48
N ALA A 94 -8.85 9.82 -18.40
CA ALA A 94 -7.42 9.53 -18.26
C ALA A 94 -7.07 8.92 -16.88
N ARG A 95 -7.89 7.94 -16.47
CA ARG A 95 -7.77 7.28 -15.16
C ARG A 95 -7.35 5.83 -15.32
N VAL A 96 -6.42 5.43 -14.46
CA VAL A 96 -5.98 4.03 -14.32
C VAL A 96 -6.30 3.57 -12.91
N ASN A 97 -7.05 2.48 -12.79
CA ASN A 97 -7.32 1.81 -11.52
C ASN A 97 -6.76 0.39 -11.58
N LEU A 98 -5.95 0.03 -10.59
CA LEU A 98 -5.25 -1.24 -10.51
C LEU A 98 -5.49 -1.88 -9.16
N THR A 99 -5.96 -3.14 -9.18
CA THR A 99 -6.03 -4.00 -8.01
C THR A 99 -5.04 -5.15 -8.20
N ILE A 100 -4.15 -5.30 -7.25
CA ILE A 100 -3.19 -6.41 -7.22
C ILE A 100 -3.41 -7.28 -5.99
N GLY A 101 -3.20 -8.58 -6.15
CA GLY A 101 -3.28 -9.58 -5.11
C GLY A 101 -1.96 -10.30 -4.90
N TYR A 102 -1.69 -10.70 -3.68
CA TYR A 102 -0.55 -11.52 -3.30
C TYR A 102 -0.96 -12.61 -2.33
N HIS A 103 -0.62 -13.86 -2.68
CA HIS A 103 -0.85 -14.99 -1.80
C HIS A 103 0.36 -15.22 -0.92
N THR A 104 0.19 -15.06 0.37
CA THR A 104 1.20 -15.39 1.39
C THR A 104 0.68 -16.46 2.34
N ARG A 105 1.57 -17.02 3.14
CA ARG A 105 1.23 -17.99 4.19
C ARG A 105 1.64 -17.42 5.54
N ALA A 106 0.78 -17.61 6.54
CA ALA A 106 1.20 -17.38 7.93
C ALA A 106 2.36 -18.32 8.26
N LEU A 107 3.47 -17.73 8.72
CA LEU A 107 4.72 -18.46 8.86
C LEU A 107 4.76 -19.29 10.16
N ILE A 108 4.25 -18.72 11.23
CA ILE A 108 4.40 -19.26 12.59
C ILE A 108 3.07 -19.81 13.12
N LEU A 109 1.95 -19.08 12.93
CA LEU A 109 0.65 -19.47 13.47
C LEU A 109 -0.05 -20.56 12.67
N ALA A 110 0.27 -20.73 11.41
CA ALA A 110 -0.33 -21.74 10.56
C ALA A 110 0.70 -22.42 9.66
N PRO A 111 1.62 -23.21 10.22
CA PRO A 111 2.64 -23.91 9.45
C PRO A 111 2.06 -24.91 8.44
N ASN A 112 0.79 -25.32 8.61
CA ASN A 112 0.07 -26.22 7.71
C ASN A 112 -0.62 -25.51 6.53
N GLY A 113 -0.31 -24.21 6.29
CA GLY A 113 -0.65 -23.59 5.03
C GLY A 113 -1.97 -22.89 4.95
N VAL A 114 -2.44 -22.21 6.01
CA VAL A 114 -3.50 -21.22 5.86
C VAL A 114 -2.94 -20.10 4.98
N GLY A 115 -3.40 -20.07 3.73
CA GLY A 115 -3.09 -19.00 2.79
C GLY A 115 -3.80 -17.72 3.19
N LEU A 116 -3.06 -16.63 3.21
CA LEU A 116 -3.61 -15.28 3.34
C LEU A 116 -3.48 -14.59 1.99
N THR A 117 -4.57 -13.98 1.52
CA THR A 117 -4.52 -13.12 0.34
C THR A 117 -4.51 -11.68 0.80
N VAL A 118 -3.51 -10.93 0.38
CA VAL A 118 -3.38 -9.51 0.63
C VAL A 118 -3.71 -8.80 -0.67
N HIS A 119 -4.62 -7.81 -0.61
CA HIS A 119 -5.00 -7.00 -1.76
C HIS A 119 -4.51 -5.57 -1.57
N SER A 120 -4.14 -4.93 -2.67
CA SER A 120 -3.81 -3.51 -2.71
C SER A 120 -4.44 -2.89 -3.95
N GLU A 121 -5.00 -1.69 -3.77
CA GLU A 121 -5.65 -0.92 -4.81
C GLU A 121 -4.93 0.41 -4.96
N ALA A 122 -4.71 0.83 -6.21
CA ALA A 122 -4.12 2.11 -6.55
C ALA A 122 -4.87 2.73 -7.72
N THR A 123 -5.02 4.04 -7.68
CA THR A 123 -5.66 4.82 -8.74
C THR A 123 -4.79 6.02 -9.08
N ALA A 124 -4.52 6.21 -10.36
CA ALA A 124 -3.93 7.44 -10.89
C ALA A 124 -4.88 8.08 -11.91
N GLU A 125 -5.01 9.38 -11.84
CA GLU A 125 -5.79 10.19 -12.77
C GLU A 125 -4.92 11.34 -13.26
N LEU A 126 -4.89 11.53 -14.57
CA LEU A 126 -4.22 12.68 -15.17
C LEU A 126 -5.18 13.86 -15.14
N THR A 127 -4.90 14.80 -14.25
CA THR A 127 -5.66 16.04 -14.18
C THR A 127 -5.12 17.01 -15.22
N ASP A 128 -5.92 17.32 -16.23
CA ASP A 128 -5.76 18.30 -17.32
C ASP A 128 -4.31 18.53 -17.84
N PRO A 129 -4.03 18.18 -19.12
CA PRO A 129 -2.70 18.42 -19.72
C PRO A 129 -2.28 19.90 -19.72
N GLY A 130 -3.20 20.85 -19.49
CA GLY A 130 -2.90 22.28 -19.32
C GLY A 130 -2.22 22.63 -17.98
N GLU A 131 -2.22 21.74 -17.00
CA GLU A 131 -1.53 21.90 -15.72
C GLU A 131 -0.20 21.14 -15.63
N VAL A 132 0.18 20.39 -16.66
CA VAL A 132 1.48 19.72 -16.75
C VAL A 132 2.58 20.78 -16.87
N GLY A 133 3.21 21.10 -15.77
CA GLY A 133 4.27 22.10 -15.69
C GLY A 133 4.29 22.89 -14.38
N LYS A 134 3.23 22.80 -13.58
CA LYS A 134 3.29 23.35 -12.22
C LYS A 134 3.95 22.31 -11.31
N PRO A 135 5.04 22.66 -10.62
CA PRO A 135 5.68 21.75 -9.69
C PRO A 135 4.66 21.35 -8.63
N VAL A 136 4.38 20.04 -8.53
CA VAL A 136 3.57 19.47 -7.46
C VAL A 136 4.33 19.68 -6.16
N PRO A 137 3.84 20.51 -5.23
CA PRO A 137 4.53 20.73 -3.97
C PRO A 137 4.57 19.43 -3.18
N PRO A 138 5.71 19.12 -2.54
CA PRO A 138 5.86 17.90 -1.78
C PRO A 138 4.93 17.90 -0.57
N GLY A 139 4.14 16.83 -0.44
CA GLY A 139 3.28 16.57 0.74
C GLY A 139 2.02 17.42 0.80
N ASN A 140 0.91 16.83 1.19
CA ASN A 140 -0.40 17.40 1.58
C ASN A 140 -0.93 18.65 0.83
N ALA A 141 -0.43 18.95 -0.35
CA ALA A 141 -0.81 20.12 -1.14
C ALA A 141 -2.19 20.01 -1.80
N TYR A 142 -2.84 18.84 -1.70
CA TYR A 142 -4.21 18.65 -2.20
C TYR A 142 -5.21 19.70 -1.65
N GLY A 143 -4.95 20.21 -0.44
CA GLY A 143 -5.75 21.29 0.15
C GLY A 143 -5.60 22.66 -0.51
N TRP A 144 -4.46 22.94 -1.14
CA TRP A 144 -4.15 24.25 -1.72
C TRP A 144 -4.83 24.45 -3.08
N TYR A 145 -4.83 23.42 -3.92
CA TYR A 145 -5.48 23.47 -5.24
C TYR A 145 -6.99 23.61 -5.15
N LYS A 146 -7.62 23.01 -4.11
CA LYS A 146 -9.05 23.13 -3.90
C LYS A 146 -9.48 24.53 -3.46
N LYS A 147 -8.56 25.29 -2.83
CA LYS A 147 -8.84 26.65 -2.34
C LYS A 147 -8.71 27.69 -3.47
N GLU A 148 -7.86 27.47 -4.45
CA GLU A 148 -7.66 28.38 -5.57
C GLU A 148 -8.84 28.33 -6.58
N LYS A 149 -9.41 27.14 -6.81
CA LYS A 149 -10.63 26.96 -7.65
C LYS A 149 -11.91 27.55 -7.02
N SER A 150 -11.93 27.82 -5.73
CA SER A 150 -13.13 28.32 -5.03
C SER A 150 -13.16 29.83 -4.82
N ASN A 151 -12.24 30.59 -5.42
CA ASN A 151 -12.20 32.04 -5.27
C ASN A 151 -12.58 32.75 -6.58
N PRO A 152 -13.90 32.93 -6.86
CA PRO A 152 -14.39 33.55 -8.10
C PRO A 152 -14.10 35.06 -8.22
N GLY A 153 -13.41 35.61 -7.22
CA GLY A 153 -13.14 37.07 -7.17
C GLY A 153 -11.86 37.52 -7.89
N LYS A 154 -10.96 36.59 -8.28
CA LYS A 154 -9.71 36.96 -8.95
C LYS A 154 -9.85 37.10 -10.46
N ASP A 155 -10.73 36.36 -11.08
CA ASP A 155 -10.90 36.36 -12.55
C ASP A 155 -11.64 37.67 -13.02
N SER A 156 -12.37 38.32 -12.14
CA SER A 156 -13.06 39.56 -12.47
C SER A 156 -12.14 40.82 -12.42
N ALA A 157 -10.96 40.70 -11.80
CA ALA A 157 -10.02 41.82 -11.72
C ALA A 157 -9.12 41.92 -12.97
N PHE A 158 -8.80 40.80 -13.61
CA PHE A 158 -7.98 40.80 -14.81
C PHE A 158 -8.75 41.22 -16.08
N ALA A 159 -10.05 40.97 -16.15
CA ALA A 159 -10.88 41.37 -17.27
C ALA A 159 -11.12 42.85 -17.40
N ARG A 160 -10.80 43.70 -16.39
CA ARG A 160 -10.97 45.15 -16.41
C ARG A 160 -9.76 45.95 -16.84
N LEU A 161 -8.62 45.29 -17.11
CA LEU A 161 -7.40 45.97 -17.51
C LEU A 161 -7.07 45.86 -19.00
N THR A 162 -7.95 45.20 -19.80
CA THR A 162 -7.76 45.01 -21.25
C THR A 162 -8.90 45.57 -22.12
N SER A 163 -9.67 46.52 -21.60
CA SER A 163 -10.68 47.31 -22.39
C SER A 163 -10.31 48.77 -22.45
#